data_f55e17a0c657008dcd59484e04b78e28
#
_entry.id   f55e17a0c657008dcd59484e04b78e28
#
_cell.length_a   1.000
_cell.length_b   1.000
_cell.length_c   1.000
_cell.angle_alpha   90.00
_cell.angle_beta   90.00
_cell.angle_gamma   90.00
#
_symmetry.space_group_name_H-M   'P 1'
#
loop_
_entity.id
_entity.type
_entity.pdbx_description
1 polymer ?
#
loop_
_entity_poly.entity_id
_entity_poly.type
_entity_poly.pdbx_seq_one_letter_code
_entity_poly.pdbx_strand_id
1 'polypeptide(L)'
;MKVCHLINSLNRGGAETHLLELVTAQSNAGINVDVIVIGKDDSNIFSIKREIANSCNKIYRLKGPRMFNLLSYIKLQKIIKENKYDIVHSHQPRSDYMVFVIKKLFFSKNVFKWIVSIHGKYDSYLNNDFKKLFKLYFFNKLVNAWKHSDSVIVISNEVENWLRNHTNEINPHVINYWISLKERKDYKFNSTINIGFLGRLNKNKGIEDLIDSLNRIEIDFRFKIGGFGSETYIQFLKQKMNKNVQDKSTFLGYVEDQSKFFESIDLFVFPSFSEGLGLVLLEAMSHQKICITRNVEPMNQFINNENGYLFNNIDELLNSILEASEDLNNKEIYYKKIENTKKVLEIYDIKNVFPKILEVYKL
;
A
#
# COMPACT_ATOMS: atom_id res chain seq x y z
N MET A 1 -1.35 12.87 24.60
CA MET A 1 -1.95 11.64 24.05
C MET A 1 -0.85 10.64 23.81
N LYS A 2 -1.04 9.40 24.25
CA LYS A 2 -0.11 8.29 24.07
C LYS A 2 -0.77 7.20 23.22
N VAL A 3 -0.16 6.90 22.08
CA VAL A 3 -0.70 5.96 21.08
C VAL A 3 0.20 4.73 20.98
N CYS A 4 -0.39 3.56 20.86
CA CYS A 4 0.30 2.31 20.57
C CYS A 4 -0.20 1.73 19.25
N HIS A 5 0.68 1.56 18.28
CA HIS A 5 0.38 0.83 17.07
C HIS A 5 0.75 -0.64 17.19
N LEU A 6 -0.15 -1.52 16.73
CA LEU A 6 0.05 -2.96 16.74
C LEU A 6 0.04 -3.50 15.30
N ILE A 7 1.13 -4.14 14.87
CA ILE A 7 1.30 -4.67 13.52
C ILE A 7 1.94 -6.07 13.51
N ASN A 8 1.71 -6.84 12.46
CA ASN A 8 2.23 -8.22 12.38
C ASN A 8 3.74 -8.28 12.12
N SER A 9 4.26 -7.43 11.25
CA SER A 9 5.67 -7.39 10.85
C SER A 9 6.10 -5.96 10.52
N LEU A 10 7.41 -5.75 10.34
CA LEU A 10 7.96 -4.51 9.80
C LEU A 10 8.65 -4.74 8.43
N ASN A 11 8.24 -5.78 7.72
CA ASN A 11 8.68 -6.00 6.35
C ASN A 11 7.94 -5.04 5.43
N ARG A 12 8.66 -4.33 4.57
CA ARG A 12 8.10 -3.29 3.72
C ARG A 12 6.95 -3.80 2.84
N GLY A 13 5.80 -3.23 3.02
CA GLY A 13 4.55 -3.44 2.28
C GLY A 13 3.70 -2.18 2.43
N GLY A 14 2.55 -2.11 1.76
CA GLY A 14 1.70 -0.91 1.80
C GLY A 14 1.27 -0.50 3.22
N ALA A 15 0.83 -1.46 4.03
CA ALA A 15 0.41 -1.22 5.41
C ALA A 15 1.58 -0.78 6.31
N GLU A 16 2.74 -1.40 6.14
CA GLU A 16 3.95 -1.10 6.90
C GLU A 16 4.52 0.27 6.53
N THR A 17 4.57 0.60 5.24
CA THR A 17 5.00 1.93 4.77
C THR A 17 4.07 3.01 5.30
N HIS A 18 2.75 2.81 5.21
CA HIS A 18 1.79 3.74 5.79
C HIS A 18 1.94 3.88 7.31
N LEU A 19 2.19 2.78 8.03
CA LEU A 19 2.47 2.85 9.46
C LEU A 19 3.69 3.72 9.77
N LEU A 20 4.78 3.59 9.00
CA LEU A 20 5.97 4.43 9.16
C LEU A 20 5.63 5.92 9.00
N GLU A 21 4.90 6.27 7.96
CA GLU A 21 4.47 7.63 7.70
C GLU A 21 3.54 8.16 8.81
N LEU A 22 2.58 7.34 9.27
CA LEU A 22 1.66 7.68 10.34
C LEU A 22 2.41 7.94 11.66
N VAL A 23 3.31 7.04 12.05
CA VAL A 23 4.13 7.17 13.26
C VAL A 23 4.99 8.43 13.18
N THR A 24 5.59 8.71 12.02
CA THR A 24 6.41 9.91 11.80
C THR A 24 5.57 11.18 11.90
N ALA A 25 4.39 11.21 11.28
CA ALA A 25 3.48 12.36 11.34
C ALA A 25 3.00 12.64 12.77
N GLN A 26 2.65 11.58 13.51
CA GLN A 26 2.23 11.68 14.90
C GLN A 26 3.35 12.18 15.81
N SER A 27 4.56 11.65 15.64
CA SER A 27 5.74 12.09 16.40
C SER A 27 6.04 13.58 16.15
N ASN A 28 5.99 14.01 14.89
CA ASN A 28 6.16 15.42 14.51
C ASN A 28 5.06 16.33 15.09
N ALA A 29 3.87 15.78 15.31
CA ALA A 29 2.76 16.47 15.98
C ALA A 29 2.82 16.41 17.53
N GLY A 30 3.93 15.92 18.11
CA GLY A 30 4.13 15.83 19.56
C GLY A 30 3.33 14.71 20.24
N ILE A 31 2.83 13.73 19.49
CA ILE A 31 2.15 12.56 20.03
C ILE A 31 3.18 11.53 20.47
N ASN A 32 3.00 10.99 21.67
CA ASN A 32 3.87 9.93 22.18
C ASN A 32 3.46 8.58 21.57
N VAL A 33 4.30 8.01 20.72
CA VAL A 33 3.98 6.82 19.92
C VAL A 33 4.90 5.66 20.24
N ASP A 34 4.31 4.50 20.54
CA ASP A 34 5.00 3.23 20.64
C ASP A 34 4.50 2.25 19.56
N VAL A 35 5.35 1.31 19.14
CA VAL A 35 5.00 0.27 18.16
C VAL A 35 5.19 -1.11 18.77
N ILE A 36 4.19 -1.98 18.63
CA ILE A 36 4.25 -3.39 19.03
C ILE A 36 4.22 -4.28 17.79
N VAL A 37 5.23 -5.12 17.62
CA VAL A 37 5.35 -6.07 16.51
C VAL A 37 5.08 -7.48 17.01
N ILE A 38 4.15 -8.19 16.34
CA ILE A 38 3.70 -9.52 16.76
C ILE A 38 4.61 -10.63 16.22
N GLY A 39 5.11 -10.48 14.99
CA GLY A 39 5.87 -11.49 14.27
C GLY A 39 7.32 -11.65 14.73
N LYS A 40 8.00 -12.62 14.12
CA LYS A 40 9.45 -12.76 14.28
C LYS A 40 10.19 -11.56 13.69
N ASP A 41 11.40 -11.36 14.19
CA ASP A 41 12.34 -10.43 13.57
C ASP A 41 12.82 -11.06 12.26
N ASP A 42 12.24 -10.65 11.16
CA ASP A 42 12.83 -10.95 9.86
C ASP A 42 14.02 -9.98 9.75
N SER A 43 15.22 -10.51 9.94
CA SER A 43 16.50 -9.80 9.73
C SER A 43 16.74 -9.46 8.25
N ASN A 44 15.66 -9.27 7.49
CA ASN A 44 15.67 -9.03 6.06
C ASN A 44 16.03 -7.57 5.78
N ILE A 45 16.78 -7.38 4.69
CA ILE A 45 17.08 -6.09 4.06
C ILE A 45 15.82 -5.24 3.76
N PHE A 46 14.63 -5.84 3.81
CA PHE A 46 13.33 -5.21 3.55
C PHE A 46 12.65 -4.62 4.80
N SER A 47 13.30 -4.64 5.97
CA SER A 47 12.67 -4.19 7.21
C SER A 47 12.75 -2.67 7.38
N ILE A 48 11.60 -2.03 7.64
CA ILE A 48 11.49 -0.60 8.00
C ILE A 48 11.73 -0.35 9.49
N LYS A 49 12.32 -1.31 10.20
CA LYS A 49 12.51 -1.26 11.65
C LYS A 49 13.36 -0.06 12.09
N ARG A 50 14.41 0.26 11.31
CA ARG A 50 15.32 1.37 11.64
C ARG A 50 14.60 2.71 11.49
N GLU A 51 13.85 2.89 10.42
CA GLU A 51 13.09 4.09 10.15
C GLU A 51 12.02 4.32 11.22
N ILE A 52 11.25 3.27 11.57
CA ILE A 52 10.25 3.35 12.65
C ILE A 52 10.91 3.64 14.00
N ALA A 53 12.07 3.04 14.29
CA ALA A 53 12.78 3.29 15.55
C ALA A 53 13.23 4.76 15.71
N ASN A 54 13.48 5.45 14.61
CA ASN A 54 13.79 6.88 14.61
C ASN A 54 12.57 7.78 14.80
N SER A 55 11.37 7.25 14.56
CA SER A 55 10.11 8.00 14.57
C SER A 55 9.20 7.68 15.77
N CYS A 56 9.47 6.64 16.54
CA CYS A 56 8.68 6.28 17.73
C CYS A 56 9.54 6.26 19.00
N ASN A 57 8.88 6.27 20.17
CA ASN A 57 9.63 6.22 21.44
C ASN A 57 10.15 4.81 21.72
N LYS A 58 9.35 3.78 21.43
CA LYS A 58 9.73 2.40 21.73
C LYS A 58 9.10 1.38 20.77
N ILE A 59 9.89 0.37 20.43
CA ILE A 59 9.41 -0.80 19.71
C ILE A 59 9.42 -2.00 20.66
N TYR A 60 8.23 -2.60 20.87
CA TYR A 60 8.08 -3.85 21.59
C TYR A 60 7.94 -5.01 20.62
N ARG A 61 8.43 -6.19 21.01
CA ARG A 61 8.25 -7.43 20.24
C ARG A 61 7.56 -8.48 21.08
N LEU A 62 6.53 -9.08 20.49
CA LEU A 62 5.87 -10.25 21.03
C LEU A 62 6.51 -11.48 20.38
N LYS A 63 7.31 -12.24 21.13
CA LYS A 63 7.95 -13.45 20.62
C LYS A 63 6.89 -14.56 20.41
N GLY A 64 6.64 -14.94 19.16
CA GLY A 64 5.86 -16.15 18.86
C GLY A 64 5.22 -16.15 17.47
N PRO A 65 5.45 -17.20 16.64
CA PRO A 65 4.94 -17.28 15.28
C PRO A 65 3.46 -17.69 15.20
N ARG A 66 2.81 -18.04 16.33
CA ARG A 66 1.45 -18.60 16.35
C ARG A 66 0.46 -17.61 16.98
N MET A 67 -0.69 -17.44 16.32
CA MET A 67 -1.80 -16.58 16.73
C MET A 67 -2.36 -16.95 18.13
N PHE A 68 -2.16 -18.17 18.57
CA PHE A 68 -2.65 -18.71 19.85
C PHE A 68 -1.56 -18.87 20.91
N ASN A 69 -0.47 -18.10 20.83
CA ASN A 69 0.54 -18.13 21.88
C ASN A 69 0.10 -17.31 23.09
N LEU A 70 -0.40 -17.99 24.13
CA LEU A 70 -0.90 -17.37 25.36
C LEU A 70 0.10 -16.37 25.98
N LEU A 71 1.40 -16.70 25.96
CA LEU A 71 2.44 -15.80 26.47
C LEU A 71 2.48 -14.46 25.73
N SER A 72 2.16 -14.45 24.43
CA SER A 72 2.09 -13.20 23.66
C SER A 72 0.90 -12.34 24.10
N TYR A 73 -0.23 -12.93 24.44
CA TYR A 73 -1.39 -12.19 24.97
C TYR A 73 -1.12 -11.61 26.35
N ILE A 74 -0.52 -12.39 27.25
CA ILE A 74 -0.12 -11.94 28.58
C ILE A 74 0.89 -10.80 28.48
N LYS A 75 1.90 -10.94 27.60
CA LYS A 75 2.89 -9.88 27.37
C LYS A 75 2.26 -8.61 26.78
N LEU A 76 1.34 -8.75 25.80
CA LEU A 76 0.63 -7.62 25.22
C LEU A 76 -0.21 -6.89 26.27
N GLN A 77 -0.98 -7.63 27.07
CA GLN A 77 -1.78 -7.09 28.18
C GLN A 77 -0.89 -6.32 29.17
N LYS A 78 0.25 -6.90 29.57
CA LYS A 78 1.21 -6.27 30.49
C LYS A 78 1.74 -4.95 29.91
N ILE A 79 2.19 -4.93 28.65
CA ILE A 79 2.69 -3.74 27.97
C ILE A 79 1.62 -2.64 27.95
N ILE A 80 0.38 -2.97 27.57
CA ILE A 80 -0.71 -1.99 27.51
C ILE A 80 -1.04 -1.44 28.90
N LYS A 81 -1.13 -2.29 29.91
CA LYS A 81 -1.42 -1.89 31.30
C LYS A 81 -0.34 -0.98 31.89
N GLU A 82 0.94 -1.32 31.70
CA GLU A 82 2.08 -0.57 32.27
C GLU A 82 2.26 0.80 31.60
N ASN A 83 1.98 0.89 30.30
CA ASN A 83 2.22 2.13 29.55
C ASN A 83 1.01 3.08 29.52
N LYS A 84 -0.18 2.63 29.92
CA LYS A 84 -1.41 3.44 30.01
C LYS A 84 -1.69 4.22 28.70
N TYR A 85 -1.81 3.50 27.59
CA TYR A 85 -2.11 4.13 26.31
C TYR A 85 -3.53 4.69 26.28
N ASP A 86 -3.69 5.88 25.71
CA ASP A 86 -5.01 6.44 25.41
C ASP A 86 -5.64 5.69 24.23
N ILE A 87 -4.81 5.32 23.25
CA ILE A 87 -5.22 4.65 22.01
C ILE A 87 -4.36 3.44 21.74
N VAL A 88 -5.00 2.33 21.36
CA VAL A 88 -4.40 1.14 20.76
C VAL A 88 -4.93 1.02 19.34
N HIS A 89 -4.07 1.19 18.34
CA HIS A 89 -4.41 1.17 16.93
C HIS A 89 -3.81 -0.07 16.26
N SER A 90 -4.65 -1.00 15.84
CA SER A 90 -4.24 -2.25 15.20
C SER A 90 -4.39 -2.17 13.67
N HIS A 91 -3.49 -2.86 12.94
CA HIS A 91 -3.31 -2.64 11.50
C HIS A 91 -3.46 -3.89 10.63
N GLN A 92 -3.73 -5.04 11.18
CA GLN A 92 -3.81 -6.29 10.38
C GLN A 92 -4.64 -7.33 11.14
N PRO A 93 -5.24 -8.32 10.46
CA PRO A 93 -6.19 -9.27 11.06
C PRO A 93 -5.72 -9.95 12.36
N ARG A 94 -4.44 -10.30 12.43
CA ARG A 94 -3.89 -10.94 13.62
C ARG A 94 -3.76 -9.96 14.79
N SER A 95 -3.29 -8.74 14.54
CA SER A 95 -3.21 -7.70 15.56
C SER A 95 -4.60 -7.30 16.06
N ASP A 96 -5.58 -7.19 15.15
CA ASP A 96 -6.95 -6.86 15.48
C ASP A 96 -7.56 -7.89 16.42
N TYR A 97 -7.43 -9.17 16.07
CA TYR A 97 -7.95 -10.26 16.91
C TYR A 97 -7.26 -10.33 18.28
N MET A 98 -5.95 -10.07 18.35
CA MET A 98 -5.23 -10.04 19.62
C MET A 98 -5.72 -8.90 20.53
N VAL A 99 -5.93 -7.70 20.01
CA VAL A 99 -6.47 -6.57 20.80
C VAL A 99 -7.88 -6.88 21.27
N PHE A 100 -8.75 -7.43 20.41
CA PHE A 100 -10.09 -7.87 20.79
C PHE A 100 -10.06 -8.82 21.99
N VAL A 101 -9.25 -9.85 21.93
CA VAL A 101 -9.17 -10.86 22.99
C VAL A 101 -8.70 -10.26 24.31
N ILE A 102 -7.63 -9.46 24.29
CA ILE A 102 -7.13 -8.85 25.55
C ILE A 102 -8.10 -7.79 26.09
N LYS A 103 -8.73 -6.98 25.23
CA LYS A 103 -9.72 -5.97 25.65
C LYS A 103 -10.90 -6.66 26.34
N LYS A 104 -11.38 -7.79 25.78
CA LYS A 104 -12.50 -8.54 26.33
C LYS A 104 -12.17 -9.25 27.64
N LEU A 105 -10.96 -9.80 27.79
CA LEU A 105 -10.61 -10.67 28.93
C LEU A 105 -9.96 -9.92 30.10
N PHE A 106 -9.22 -8.83 29.85
CA PHE A 106 -8.32 -8.26 30.84
C PHE A 106 -8.56 -6.77 31.11
N PHE A 107 -9.40 -6.08 30.32
CA PHE A 107 -9.65 -4.67 30.50
C PHE A 107 -11.14 -4.38 30.68
N SER A 108 -11.45 -3.47 31.58
CA SER A 108 -12.78 -2.87 31.67
C SER A 108 -13.04 -1.97 30.45
N LYS A 109 -14.31 -1.70 30.16
CA LYS A 109 -14.68 -0.72 29.14
C LYS A 109 -13.99 0.63 29.45
N ASN A 110 -13.48 1.28 28.40
CA ASN A 110 -12.89 2.64 28.45
C ASN A 110 -11.48 2.77 29.08
N VAL A 111 -10.70 1.68 29.21
CA VAL A 111 -9.29 1.79 29.63
C VAL A 111 -8.41 2.38 28.52
N PHE A 112 -8.72 2.09 27.28
CA PHE A 112 -8.13 2.68 26.08
C PHE A 112 -9.13 2.62 24.93
N LYS A 113 -8.98 3.51 23.97
CA LYS A 113 -9.75 3.49 22.73
C LYS A 113 -9.05 2.54 21.75
N TRP A 114 -9.79 1.56 21.21
CA TRP A 114 -9.27 0.63 20.22
C TRP A 114 -9.74 1.01 18.82
N ILE A 115 -8.78 1.31 17.95
CA ILE A 115 -8.99 1.66 16.55
C ILE A 115 -8.43 0.55 15.67
N VAL A 116 -9.13 0.23 14.61
CA VAL A 116 -8.72 -0.76 13.61
C VAL A 116 -8.52 -0.06 12.28
N SER A 117 -7.39 -0.31 11.60
CA SER A 117 -7.21 0.03 10.18
C SER A 117 -7.22 -1.21 9.30
N ILE A 118 -8.16 -1.25 8.34
CA ILE A 118 -8.28 -2.30 7.33
C ILE A 118 -7.56 -1.84 6.06
N HIS A 119 -6.42 -2.49 5.75
CA HIS A 119 -5.49 -2.09 4.70
C HIS A 119 -5.74 -2.75 3.33
N GLY A 120 -6.87 -3.40 3.15
CA GLY A 120 -7.23 -4.04 1.89
C GLY A 120 -8.29 -5.13 2.05
N LYS A 121 -8.64 -5.75 0.94
CA LYS A 121 -9.55 -6.89 0.94
C LYS A 121 -8.83 -8.14 1.43
N TYR A 122 -9.48 -8.88 2.31
CA TYR A 122 -8.90 -10.13 2.86
C TYR A 122 -9.50 -11.37 2.19
N ASP A 123 -9.75 -11.33 0.87
CA ASP A 123 -10.35 -12.42 0.10
C ASP A 123 -9.52 -13.70 0.11
N SER A 124 -8.21 -13.60 0.34
CA SER A 124 -7.33 -14.77 0.54
C SER A 124 -7.73 -15.64 1.72
N TYR A 125 -8.48 -15.10 2.69
CA TYR A 125 -9.10 -15.88 3.77
C TYR A 125 -10.35 -16.63 3.30
N LEU A 126 -10.93 -16.25 2.14
CA LEU A 126 -12.18 -16.81 1.61
C LEU A 126 -11.94 -17.80 0.46
N ASN A 127 -10.81 -17.68 -0.27
CA ASN A 127 -10.51 -18.46 -1.47
C ASN A 127 -9.67 -19.72 -1.21
N ASN A 128 -10.18 -20.81 -1.77
CA ASN A 128 -9.60 -22.14 -2.05
C ASN A 128 -8.64 -22.76 -1.04
N ASP A 129 -9.11 -23.87 -0.39
CA ASP A 129 -8.43 -25.14 -0.11
C ASP A 129 -9.20 -25.93 0.96
N PHE A 130 -8.80 -27.14 1.28
CA PHE A 130 -9.30 -28.00 2.37
C PHE A 130 -9.45 -27.29 3.74
N LYS A 131 -8.86 -26.11 3.90
CA LYS A 131 -8.94 -25.22 5.07
C LYS A 131 -10.02 -24.14 4.95
N LYS A 132 -10.87 -24.15 3.94
CA LYS A 132 -11.88 -23.11 3.67
C LYS A 132 -12.80 -22.85 4.87
N LEU A 133 -13.31 -23.88 5.51
CA LEU A 133 -14.18 -23.75 6.69
C LEU A 133 -13.47 -23.10 7.87
N PHE A 134 -12.19 -23.44 8.10
CA PHE A 134 -11.40 -22.81 9.17
C PHE A 134 -11.10 -21.34 8.87
N LYS A 135 -10.77 -21.04 7.62
CA LYS A 135 -10.53 -19.66 7.17
C LYS A 135 -11.79 -18.81 7.29
N LEU A 136 -12.94 -19.34 6.85
CA LEU A 136 -14.24 -18.65 6.98
C LEU A 136 -14.64 -18.46 8.44
N TYR A 137 -14.46 -19.48 9.28
CA TYR A 137 -14.69 -19.35 10.72
C TYR A 137 -13.81 -18.26 11.34
N PHE A 138 -12.53 -18.23 11.00
CA PHE A 138 -11.61 -17.19 11.48
C PHE A 138 -12.02 -15.80 10.97
N PHE A 139 -12.39 -15.68 9.70
CA PHE A 139 -12.86 -14.42 9.14
C PHE A 139 -14.11 -13.90 9.86
N ASN A 140 -15.09 -14.75 10.12
CA ASN A 140 -16.27 -14.36 10.90
C ASN A 140 -15.91 -13.90 12.33
N LYS A 141 -14.92 -14.53 12.97
CA LYS A 141 -14.41 -14.11 14.27
C LYS A 141 -13.71 -12.75 14.17
N LEU A 142 -13.03 -12.48 13.07
CA LEU A 142 -12.36 -11.21 12.82
C LEU A 142 -13.38 -10.09 12.58
N VAL A 143 -14.41 -10.31 11.76
CA VAL A 143 -15.50 -9.35 11.56
C VAL A 143 -16.20 -9.06 12.88
N ASN A 144 -16.47 -10.09 13.69
CA ASN A 144 -17.02 -9.89 15.02
C ASN A 144 -16.08 -9.09 15.93
N ALA A 145 -14.77 -9.31 15.83
CA ALA A 145 -13.81 -8.50 16.59
C ALA A 145 -13.88 -7.02 16.19
N TRP A 146 -13.93 -6.71 14.91
CA TRP A 146 -14.04 -5.33 14.41
C TRP A 146 -15.30 -4.60 14.90
N LYS A 147 -16.44 -5.31 15.02
CA LYS A 147 -17.68 -4.75 15.61
C LYS A 147 -17.52 -4.27 17.07
N HIS A 148 -16.50 -4.78 17.77
CA HIS A 148 -16.21 -4.42 19.17
C HIS A 148 -15.10 -3.36 19.29
N SER A 149 -14.54 -2.89 18.18
CA SER A 149 -13.63 -1.75 18.19
C SER A 149 -14.39 -0.43 18.40
N ASP A 150 -13.71 0.59 18.90
CA ASP A 150 -14.32 1.89 19.10
C ASP A 150 -14.45 2.67 17.79
N SER A 151 -13.57 2.38 16.80
CA SER A 151 -13.64 2.94 15.46
C SER A 151 -12.92 2.03 14.44
N VAL A 152 -13.42 2.02 13.22
CA VAL A 152 -12.80 1.31 12.08
C VAL A 152 -12.44 2.33 11.00
N ILE A 153 -11.20 2.28 10.53
CA ILE A 153 -10.70 3.05 9.39
C ILE A 153 -10.52 2.08 8.23
N VAL A 154 -10.97 2.47 7.05
CA VAL A 154 -10.70 1.77 5.77
C VAL A 154 -9.97 2.69 4.82
N ILE A 155 -9.06 2.14 4.01
CA ILE A 155 -8.14 2.94 3.20
C ILE A 155 -8.72 3.44 1.88
N SER A 156 -9.90 2.98 1.48
CA SER A 156 -10.57 3.38 0.23
C SER A 156 -12.05 3.02 0.26
N ASN A 157 -12.83 3.67 -0.61
CA ASN A 157 -14.24 3.31 -0.84
C ASN A 157 -14.41 1.86 -1.28
N GLU A 158 -13.45 1.32 -2.03
CA GLU A 158 -13.46 -0.08 -2.46
C GLU A 158 -13.34 -1.05 -1.27
N VAL A 159 -12.48 -0.73 -0.30
CA VAL A 159 -12.38 -1.51 0.94
C VAL A 159 -13.62 -1.32 1.82
N GLU A 160 -14.22 -0.14 1.83
CA GLU A 160 -15.51 0.11 2.49
C GLU A 160 -16.62 -0.75 1.88
N ASN A 161 -16.79 -0.73 0.56
CA ASN A 161 -17.79 -1.54 -0.16
C ASN A 161 -17.58 -3.04 0.10
N TRP A 162 -16.31 -3.47 0.07
CA TRP A 162 -15.96 -4.84 0.43
C TRP A 162 -16.37 -5.18 1.86
N LEU A 163 -16.11 -4.32 2.84
CA LEU A 163 -16.50 -4.52 4.23
C LEU A 163 -18.03 -4.58 4.39
N ARG A 164 -18.77 -3.66 3.73
CA ARG A 164 -20.24 -3.62 3.75
C ARG A 164 -20.88 -4.88 3.17
N ASN A 165 -20.26 -5.53 2.20
CA ASN A 165 -20.70 -6.82 1.69
C ASN A 165 -20.59 -7.96 2.73
N HIS A 166 -19.85 -7.75 3.82
CA HIS A 166 -19.67 -8.74 4.89
C HIS A 166 -20.39 -8.36 6.19
N THR A 167 -20.66 -7.08 6.40
CA THR A 167 -21.39 -6.60 7.59
C THR A 167 -21.88 -5.17 7.40
N ASN A 168 -23.12 -4.90 7.81
CA ASN A 168 -23.70 -3.55 7.88
C ASN A 168 -23.63 -2.95 9.30
N GLU A 169 -23.08 -3.67 10.28
CA GLU A 169 -23.03 -3.23 11.68
C GLU A 169 -21.80 -2.34 11.96
N ILE A 170 -20.88 -2.21 11.01
CA ILE A 170 -19.70 -1.35 11.11
C ILE A 170 -19.91 -0.14 10.21
N ASN A 171 -19.78 1.06 10.77
CA ASN A 171 -19.72 2.30 9.99
C ASN A 171 -18.27 2.79 9.96
N PRO A 172 -17.49 2.45 8.92
CA PRO A 172 -16.08 2.79 8.88
C PRO A 172 -15.86 4.24 8.46
N HIS A 173 -14.74 4.82 8.89
CA HIS A 173 -14.21 6.07 8.37
C HIS A 173 -13.34 5.76 7.14
N VAL A 174 -13.67 6.31 5.98
CA VAL A 174 -12.82 6.20 4.79
C VAL A 174 -11.71 7.25 4.90
N ILE A 175 -10.50 6.79 5.20
CA ILE A 175 -9.32 7.64 5.30
C ILE A 175 -8.20 7.00 4.47
N ASN A 176 -7.92 7.61 3.32
CA ASN A 176 -6.91 7.12 2.40
C ASN A 176 -5.50 7.22 3.01
N TYR A 177 -4.55 6.51 2.44
CA TYR A 177 -3.15 6.82 2.65
C TYR A 177 -2.84 8.20 2.08
N TRP A 178 -1.87 8.88 2.66
CA TRP A 178 -1.38 10.12 2.09
C TRP A 178 -0.08 9.89 1.33
N ILE A 179 0.26 10.88 0.56
CA ILE A 179 1.53 10.99 -0.12
C ILE A 179 2.14 12.36 0.16
N SER A 180 3.45 12.44 0.03
CA SER A 180 4.16 13.72 0.05
C SER A 180 4.24 14.25 -1.38
N LEU A 181 3.57 15.36 -1.64
CA LEU A 181 3.68 16.03 -2.93
C LEU A 181 5.12 16.51 -3.15
N LYS A 182 5.68 16.21 -4.31
CA LYS A 182 7.03 16.64 -4.68
C LYS A 182 6.98 18.00 -5.38
N GLU A 183 8.03 18.78 -5.18
CA GLU A 183 8.21 20.02 -5.90
C GLU A 183 8.33 19.77 -7.41
N ARG A 184 7.86 20.75 -8.20
CA ARG A 184 7.95 20.66 -9.65
C ARG A 184 9.41 20.62 -10.09
N LYS A 185 9.75 19.62 -10.91
CA LYS A 185 11.04 19.51 -11.59
C LYS A 185 10.84 19.78 -13.09
N ASP A 186 11.82 20.38 -13.70
CA ASP A 186 11.82 20.53 -15.15
C ASP A 186 12.00 19.17 -15.81
N TYR A 187 11.08 18.83 -16.68
CA TYR A 187 11.15 17.60 -17.47
C TYR A 187 12.14 17.75 -18.62
N LYS A 188 13.03 16.76 -18.76
CA LYS A 188 13.95 16.68 -19.89
C LYS A 188 13.34 15.77 -20.94
N PHE A 189 13.08 16.35 -22.09
CA PHE A 189 12.57 15.62 -23.25
C PHE A 189 13.68 14.80 -23.90
N ASN A 190 13.46 13.48 -24.02
CA ASN A 190 14.42 12.53 -24.58
C ASN A 190 13.75 11.74 -25.71
N SER A 191 14.55 11.36 -26.72
CA SER A 191 14.06 10.48 -27.79
C SER A 191 13.79 9.05 -27.35
N THR A 192 14.54 8.57 -26.35
CA THR A 192 14.35 7.24 -25.74
C THR A 192 13.51 7.36 -24.48
N ILE A 193 12.39 6.65 -24.40
CA ILE A 193 11.46 6.70 -23.27
C ILE A 193 11.81 5.64 -22.23
N ASN A 194 11.96 6.06 -20.99
CA ASN A 194 12.19 5.15 -19.88
C ASN A 194 10.82 4.73 -19.27
N ILE A 195 10.39 3.51 -19.55
CA ILE A 195 9.17 2.91 -19.02
C ILE A 195 9.50 2.20 -17.70
N GLY A 196 8.71 2.43 -16.66
CA GLY A 196 8.88 1.82 -15.35
C GLY A 196 7.68 0.99 -14.90
N PHE A 197 7.97 -0.13 -14.28
CA PHE A 197 7.04 -0.92 -13.47
C PHE A 197 7.65 -1.10 -12.08
N LEU A 198 6.84 -0.92 -11.03
CA LEU A 198 7.27 -1.13 -9.65
C LEU A 198 6.18 -1.87 -8.86
N GLY A 199 6.51 -3.05 -8.31
CA GLY A 199 5.57 -3.84 -7.52
C GLY A 199 6.03 -5.28 -7.32
N ARG A 200 5.25 -6.06 -6.57
CA ARG A 200 5.51 -7.50 -6.47
C ARG A 200 5.35 -8.17 -7.82
N LEU A 201 6.31 -9.02 -8.19
CA LEU A 201 6.25 -9.76 -9.46
C LEU A 201 5.40 -11.01 -9.27
N ASN A 202 4.12 -10.90 -9.62
CA ASN A 202 3.15 -11.98 -9.66
C ASN A 202 2.04 -11.66 -10.68
N LYS A 203 1.24 -12.66 -11.05
CA LYS A 203 0.18 -12.53 -12.06
C LYS A 203 -0.80 -11.40 -11.78
N ASN A 204 -1.17 -11.18 -10.51
CA ASN A 204 -2.15 -10.15 -10.15
C ASN A 204 -1.68 -8.71 -10.46
N LYS A 205 -0.38 -8.51 -10.63
CA LYS A 205 0.20 -7.19 -10.98
C LYS A 205 0.22 -6.90 -12.49
N GLY A 206 -0.21 -7.86 -13.33
CA GLY A 206 -0.43 -7.65 -14.75
C GLY A 206 0.80 -7.34 -15.59
N ILE A 207 2.02 -7.56 -15.07
CA ILE A 207 3.26 -7.27 -15.80
C ILE A 207 3.38 -8.09 -17.11
N GLU A 208 2.68 -9.21 -17.18
CA GLU A 208 2.63 -10.04 -18.40
C GLU A 208 2.00 -9.26 -19.57
N ASP A 209 0.90 -8.53 -19.32
CA ASP A 209 0.23 -7.73 -20.34
C ASP A 209 1.11 -6.56 -20.81
N LEU A 210 1.90 -5.97 -19.92
CA LEU A 210 2.87 -4.94 -20.28
C LEU A 210 3.96 -5.52 -21.18
N ILE A 211 4.50 -6.70 -20.87
CA ILE A 211 5.50 -7.38 -21.72
C ILE A 211 4.91 -7.71 -23.08
N ASP A 212 3.67 -8.21 -23.16
CA ASP A 212 3.00 -8.50 -24.41
C ASP A 212 2.82 -7.25 -25.29
N SER A 213 2.49 -6.11 -24.67
CA SER A 213 2.40 -4.83 -25.38
C SER A 213 3.77 -4.37 -25.87
N LEU A 214 4.84 -4.46 -25.02
CA LEU A 214 6.19 -4.06 -25.38
C LEU A 214 6.82 -4.94 -26.47
N ASN A 215 6.43 -6.22 -26.55
CA ASN A 215 6.86 -7.12 -27.61
C ASN A 215 6.37 -6.69 -29.02
N ARG A 216 5.36 -5.82 -29.08
CA ARG A 216 4.70 -5.36 -30.32
C ARG A 216 5.03 -3.91 -30.66
N ILE A 217 5.75 -3.21 -29.78
CA ILE A 217 5.98 -1.76 -29.91
C ILE A 217 7.24 -1.48 -30.75
N GLU A 218 7.18 -0.46 -31.61
CA GLU A 218 8.27 -0.07 -32.53
C GLU A 218 8.92 1.28 -32.19
N ILE A 219 8.72 1.80 -30.97
CA ILE A 219 9.39 3.03 -30.52
C ILE A 219 10.72 2.69 -29.80
N ASP A 220 11.57 3.69 -29.63
CA ASP A 220 12.77 3.52 -28.80
C ASP A 220 12.44 3.69 -27.31
N PHE A 221 12.72 2.66 -26.53
CA PHE A 221 12.44 2.64 -25.10
C PHE A 221 13.50 1.89 -24.30
N ARG A 222 13.49 2.11 -22.99
CA ARG A 222 14.12 1.26 -21.96
C ARG A 222 13.06 0.85 -20.97
N PHE A 223 13.12 -0.39 -20.47
CA PHE A 223 12.15 -0.91 -19.52
C PHE A 223 12.81 -1.26 -18.18
N LYS A 224 12.40 -0.59 -17.11
CA LYS A 224 12.91 -0.80 -15.74
C LYS A 224 11.86 -1.50 -14.89
N ILE A 225 12.21 -2.68 -14.37
CA ILE A 225 11.32 -3.55 -13.61
C ILE A 225 11.83 -3.60 -12.18
N GLY A 226 11.16 -2.86 -11.28
CA GLY A 226 11.42 -2.88 -9.85
C GLY A 226 10.46 -3.81 -9.11
N GLY A 227 11.00 -4.56 -8.14
CA GLY A 227 10.23 -5.45 -7.29
C GLY A 227 10.78 -6.86 -7.21
N PHE A 228 10.12 -7.70 -6.44
CA PHE A 228 10.54 -9.08 -6.22
C PHE A 228 9.39 -10.06 -6.47
N GLY A 229 9.74 -11.28 -6.83
CA GLY A 229 8.83 -12.42 -7.05
C GLY A 229 9.58 -13.73 -6.88
N SER A 230 8.92 -14.85 -7.15
CA SER A 230 9.62 -16.14 -7.20
C SER A 230 10.59 -16.17 -8.38
N GLU A 231 11.73 -16.82 -8.22
CA GLU A 231 12.72 -16.96 -9.28
C GLU A 231 12.09 -17.61 -10.54
N THR A 232 11.25 -18.59 -10.35
CA THR A 232 10.52 -19.25 -11.45
C THR A 232 9.64 -18.27 -12.23
N TYR A 233 8.97 -17.33 -11.54
CA TYR A 233 8.13 -16.33 -12.21
C TYR A 233 8.98 -15.27 -12.92
N ILE A 234 10.09 -14.86 -12.34
CA ILE A 234 11.04 -13.94 -12.98
C ILE A 234 11.62 -14.55 -14.25
N GLN A 235 12.00 -15.82 -14.23
CA GLN A 235 12.48 -16.53 -15.42
C GLN A 235 11.38 -16.66 -16.48
N PHE A 236 10.15 -16.96 -16.09
CA PHE A 236 9.01 -16.95 -16.98
C PHE A 236 8.82 -15.59 -17.68
N LEU A 237 8.89 -14.48 -16.94
CA LEU A 237 8.78 -13.12 -17.51
C LEU A 237 9.90 -12.84 -18.51
N LYS A 238 11.14 -13.24 -18.22
CA LYS A 238 12.28 -13.09 -19.14
C LYS A 238 12.07 -13.89 -20.42
N GLN A 239 11.56 -15.13 -20.34
CA GLN A 239 11.27 -15.96 -21.49
C GLN A 239 10.11 -15.43 -22.35
N LYS A 240 9.16 -14.72 -21.73
CA LYS A 240 8.02 -14.09 -22.41
C LYS A 240 8.43 -12.88 -23.28
N MET A 241 9.55 -12.24 -22.95
CA MET A 241 10.08 -11.10 -23.70
C MET A 241 10.72 -11.57 -25.00
N ASN A 242 10.44 -10.91 -26.13
CA ASN A 242 11.22 -11.07 -27.35
C ASN A 242 12.63 -10.48 -27.18
N LYS A 243 13.53 -10.75 -28.14
CA LYS A 243 14.93 -10.30 -28.03
C LYS A 243 15.08 -8.79 -27.88
N ASN A 244 14.30 -7.99 -28.61
CA ASN A 244 14.35 -6.54 -28.52
C ASN A 244 13.97 -6.05 -27.12
N VAL A 245 12.89 -6.59 -26.51
CA VAL A 245 12.46 -6.22 -25.15
C VAL A 245 13.47 -6.71 -24.11
N GLN A 246 14.04 -7.91 -24.27
CA GLN A 246 15.09 -8.41 -23.36
C GLN A 246 16.29 -7.48 -23.29
N ASP A 247 16.80 -7.06 -24.46
CA ASP A 247 17.99 -6.20 -24.56
C ASP A 247 17.76 -4.80 -23.99
N LYS A 248 16.52 -4.33 -23.96
CA LYS A 248 16.10 -3.02 -23.43
C LYS A 248 15.61 -3.06 -21.97
N SER A 249 15.50 -4.26 -21.37
CA SER A 249 14.91 -4.44 -20.03
C SER A 249 15.98 -4.60 -18.95
N THR A 250 15.70 -4.02 -17.77
CA THR A 250 16.53 -4.17 -16.58
C THR A 250 15.67 -4.58 -15.39
N PHE A 251 15.92 -5.76 -14.83
CA PHE A 251 15.34 -6.21 -13.57
C PHE A 251 16.18 -5.67 -12.41
N LEU A 252 15.61 -4.75 -11.64
CA LEU A 252 16.31 -4.06 -10.54
C LEU A 252 16.23 -4.83 -9.22
N GLY A 253 15.39 -5.87 -9.15
CA GLY A 253 15.09 -6.51 -7.88
C GLY A 253 14.34 -5.55 -6.93
N TYR A 254 14.61 -5.68 -5.65
CA TYR A 254 14.01 -4.79 -4.66
C TYR A 254 14.55 -3.36 -4.79
N VAL A 255 13.64 -2.41 -4.90
CA VAL A 255 13.96 -0.97 -4.99
C VAL A 255 13.84 -0.36 -3.60
N GLU A 256 14.98 -0.07 -2.99
CA GLU A 256 15.03 0.57 -1.66
C GLU A 256 14.67 2.06 -1.74
N ASP A 257 15.25 2.76 -2.69
CA ASP A 257 15.00 4.18 -2.96
C ASP A 257 14.05 4.35 -4.14
N GLN A 258 12.76 4.41 -3.82
CA GLN A 258 11.70 4.58 -4.83
C GLN A 258 11.80 5.95 -5.51
N SER A 259 12.28 7.00 -4.82
CA SER A 259 12.46 8.32 -5.44
C SER A 259 13.45 8.26 -6.60
N LYS A 260 14.61 7.60 -6.41
CA LYS A 260 15.57 7.40 -7.50
C LYS A 260 15.00 6.54 -8.64
N PHE A 261 14.18 5.56 -8.33
CA PHE A 261 13.50 4.78 -9.36
C PHE A 261 12.59 5.68 -10.19
N PHE A 262 11.69 6.44 -9.56
CA PHE A 262 10.79 7.34 -10.28
C PHE A 262 11.55 8.45 -11.04
N GLU A 263 12.63 8.98 -10.50
CA GLU A 263 13.48 9.94 -11.21
C GLU A 263 14.13 9.35 -12.48
N SER A 264 14.32 8.05 -12.52
CA SER A 264 14.99 7.34 -13.62
C SER A 264 14.05 6.88 -14.74
N ILE A 265 12.75 7.12 -14.63
CA ILE A 265 11.74 6.77 -15.64
C ILE A 265 10.99 8.01 -16.10
N ASP A 266 10.33 7.93 -17.25
CA ASP A 266 9.48 8.96 -17.82
C ASP A 266 8.00 8.58 -17.74
N LEU A 267 7.69 7.32 -18.01
CA LEU A 267 6.36 6.72 -18.04
C LEU A 267 6.26 5.61 -16.99
N PHE A 268 5.23 5.67 -16.16
CA PHE A 268 4.95 4.60 -15.19
C PHE A 268 3.74 3.78 -15.64
N VAL A 269 3.92 2.48 -15.82
CA VAL A 269 2.84 1.56 -16.19
C VAL A 269 2.49 0.67 -15.02
N PHE A 270 1.22 0.73 -14.60
CA PHE A 270 0.69 -0.01 -13.46
C PHE A 270 -0.49 -0.89 -13.86
N PRO A 271 -0.23 -2.06 -14.49
CA PRO A 271 -1.27 -2.89 -15.12
C PRO A 271 -2.00 -3.82 -14.16
N SER A 272 -1.98 -3.52 -12.86
CA SER A 272 -2.53 -4.38 -11.80
C SER A 272 -4.01 -4.68 -11.99
N PHE A 273 -4.42 -5.93 -11.76
CA PHE A 273 -5.82 -6.37 -11.83
C PHE A 273 -6.63 -6.01 -10.59
N SER A 274 -5.98 -5.81 -9.44
CA SER A 274 -6.65 -5.48 -8.19
C SER A 274 -5.66 -4.87 -7.18
N GLU A 275 -6.11 -3.82 -6.50
CA GLU A 275 -5.37 -3.12 -5.44
C GLU A 275 -6.29 -2.75 -4.27
N GLY A 276 -5.71 -2.51 -3.11
CA GLY A 276 -6.45 -1.89 -2.00
C GLY A 276 -6.56 -0.38 -2.19
N LEU A 277 -5.47 0.29 -2.57
CA LEU A 277 -5.43 1.71 -2.92
C LEU A 277 -4.55 1.97 -4.14
N GLY A 278 -3.47 1.21 -4.35
CA GLY A 278 -2.50 1.48 -5.41
C GLY A 278 -1.48 2.57 -5.02
N LEU A 279 -0.95 2.52 -3.80
CA LEU A 279 -0.05 3.54 -3.26
C LEU A 279 1.13 3.86 -4.21
N VAL A 280 1.71 2.86 -4.85
CA VAL A 280 2.82 3.05 -5.80
C VAL A 280 2.41 3.88 -7.04
N LEU A 281 1.14 3.84 -7.44
CA LEU A 281 0.62 4.70 -8.50
C LEU A 281 0.57 6.16 -8.04
N LEU A 282 0.06 6.41 -6.82
CA LEU A 282 0.05 7.75 -6.23
C LEU A 282 1.48 8.29 -6.03
N GLU A 283 2.42 7.43 -5.66
CA GLU A 283 3.85 7.79 -5.56
C GLU A 283 4.42 8.19 -6.93
N ALA A 284 4.16 7.41 -7.99
CA ALA A 284 4.57 7.76 -9.36
C ALA A 284 3.98 9.10 -9.81
N MET A 285 2.69 9.31 -9.56
CA MET A 285 2.00 10.58 -9.83
C MET A 285 2.64 11.75 -9.07
N SER A 286 3.00 11.56 -7.79
CA SER A 286 3.66 12.60 -6.97
C SER A 286 5.06 12.95 -7.50
N HIS A 287 5.72 12.01 -8.16
CA HIS A 287 6.98 12.21 -8.88
C HIS A 287 6.80 12.74 -10.30
N GLN A 288 5.59 13.23 -10.64
CA GLN A 288 5.28 13.87 -11.94
C GLN A 288 5.48 12.92 -13.12
N LYS A 289 5.16 11.63 -12.94
CA LYS A 289 5.19 10.66 -14.03
C LYS A 289 3.84 10.63 -14.73
N ILE A 290 3.84 10.57 -16.06
CA ILE A 290 2.64 10.16 -16.78
C ILE A 290 2.41 8.69 -16.45
N CYS A 291 1.17 8.38 -16.04
CA CYS A 291 0.82 7.05 -15.57
C CYS A 291 -0.18 6.39 -16.53
N ILE A 292 0.06 5.12 -16.81
CA ILE A 292 -0.90 4.24 -17.51
C ILE A 292 -1.33 3.16 -16.53
N THR A 293 -2.62 2.98 -16.35
CA THR A 293 -3.13 1.94 -15.44
C THR A 293 -4.36 1.23 -16.00
N ARG A 294 -4.60 0.02 -15.52
CA ARG A 294 -5.81 -0.72 -15.85
C ARG A 294 -7.05 0.04 -15.32
N ASN A 295 -8.13 0.05 -16.12
CA ASN A 295 -9.41 0.68 -15.78
C ASN A 295 -10.18 -0.19 -14.76
N VAL A 296 -9.65 -0.27 -13.54
CA VAL A 296 -10.30 -0.95 -12.40
C VAL A 296 -10.13 -0.12 -11.13
N GLU A 297 -11.07 -0.27 -10.21
CA GLU A 297 -10.98 0.40 -8.90
C GLU A 297 -9.83 -0.17 -8.05
N PRO A 298 -9.17 0.71 -7.27
CA PRO A 298 -9.38 2.15 -7.12
C PRO A 298 -8.60 3.00 -8.14
N MET A 299 -7.79 2.42 -9.07
CA MET A 299 -6.87 3.15 -9.93
C MET A 299 -7.56 4.14 -10.87
N ASN A 300 -8.75 3.78 -11.40
CA ASN A 300 -9.54 4.66 -12.27
C ASN A 300 -10.17 5.86 -11.53
N GLN A 301 -10.03 5.95 -10.21
CA GLN A 301 -10.38 7.15 -9.44
C GLN A 301 -9.25 8.19 -9.45
N PHE A 302 -8.00 7.77 -9.71
CA PHE A 302 -6.82 8.62 -9.73
C PHE A 302 -6.44 9.08 -11.14
N ILE A 303 -6.62 8.19 -12.12
CA ILE A 303 -6.24 8.40 -13.51
C ILE A 303 -7.49 8.56 -14.39
N ASN A 304 -7.44 9.55 -15.26
CA ASN A 304 -8.37 9.78 -16.34
C ASN A 304 -7.61 10.36 -17.55
N ASN A 305 -8.30 10.62 -18.68
CA ASN A 305 -7.67 11.09 -19.91
C ASN A 305 -7.00 12.48 -19.79
N GLU A 306 -7.32 13.25 -18.75
CA GLU A 306 -6.72 14.56 -18.52
C GLU A 306 -5.34 14.50 -17.82
N ASN A 307 -5.06 13.40 -17.08
CA ASN A 307 -3.86 13.28 -16.26
C ASN A 307 -3.04 12.01 -16.51
N GLY A 308 -3.53 11.08 -17.33
CA GLY A 308 -2.85 9.82 -17.64
C GLY A 308 -3.66 9.00 -18.63
N TYR A 309 -3.56 7.67 -18.57
CA TYR A 309 -4.24 6.77 -19.48
C TYR A 309 -4.83 5.57 -18.75
N LEU A 310 -6.03 5.19 -19.18
CA LEU A 310 -6.72 3.98 -18.72
C LEU A 310 -6.79 2.96 -19.86
N PHE A 311 -6.61 1.68 -19.56
CA PHE A 311 -6.74 0.60 -20.51
C PHE A 311 -7.56 -0.57 -19.94
N ASN A 312 -8.23 -1.33 -20.81
CA ASN A 312 -9.01 -2.51 -20.45
C ASN A 312 -8.38 -3.80 -20.99
N ASN A 313 -7.62 -3.72 -22.06
CA ASN A 313 -7.00 -4.86 -22.76
C ASN A 313 -5.60 -4.49 -23.28
N ILE A 314 -4.86 -5.48 -23.82
CA ILE A 314 -3.49 -5.34 -24.27
C ILE A 314 -3.36 -4.35 -25.43
N ASP A 315 -4.34 -4.30 -26.36
CA ASP A 315 -4.31 -3.40 -27.50
C ASP A 315 -4.48 -1.93 -27.05
N GLU A 316 -5.38 -1.68 -26.10
CA GLU A 316 -5.53 -0.35 -25.48
C GLU A 316 -4.27 0.03 -24.69
N LEU A 317 -3.62 -0.92 -23.99
CA LEU A 317 -2.34 -0.68 -23.32
C LEU A 317 -1.25 -0.26 -24.30
N LEU A 318 -1.13 -0.99 -25.43
CA LEU A 318 -0.19 -0.65 -26.50
C LEU A 318 -0.43 0.78 -27.02
N ASN A 319 -1.68 1.11 -27.36
CA ASN A 319 -2.04 2.45 -27.85
C ASN A 319 -1.76 3.53 -26.79
N SER A 320 -2.09 3.26 -25.53
CA SER A 320 -1.80 4.20 -24.43
C SER A 320 -0.30 4.47 -24.24
N ILE A 321 0.56 3.46 -24.48
CA ILE A 321 2.01 3.66 -24.43
C ILE A 321 2.47 4.54 -25.61
N LEU A 322 1.93 4.34 -26.81
CA LEU A 322 2.26 5.13 -27.99
C LEU A 322 1.81 6.60 -27.81
N GLU A 323 0.57 6.84 -27.42
CA GLU A 323 0.05 8.18 -27.13
C GLU A 323 0.82 8.87 -26.01
N ALA A 324 1.12 8.17 -24.92
CA ALA A 324 1.92 8.73 -23.84
C ALA A 324 3.34 9.09 -24.29
N SER A 325 3.91 8.34 -25.25
CA SER A 325 5.22 8.65 -25.82
C SER A 325 5.22 9.94 -26.63
N GLU A 326 4.14 10.22 -27.35
CA GLU A 326 3.95 11.48 -28.08
C GLU A 326 3.75 12.65 -27.12
N ASP A 327 2.90 12.47 -26.10
CA ASP A 327 2.64 13.49 -25.09
C ASP A 327 3.89 13.85 -24.27
N LEU A 328 4.76 12.87 -23.97
CA LEU A 328 6.04 13.12 -23.32
C LEU A 328 6.97 14.01 -24.14
N ASN A 329 6.84 14.02 -25.47
CA ASN A 329 7.60 14.89 -26.37
C ASN A 329 6.93 16.28 -26.61
N ASN A 330 5.71 16.47 -26.11
CA ASN A 330 4.98 17.73 -26.18
C ASN A 330 4.97 18.43 -24.81
N LYS A 331 5.79 19.48 -24.69
CA LYS A 331 5.97 20.20 -23.42
C LYS A 331 4.66 20.72 -22.82
N GLU A 332 3.77 21.26 -23.66
CA GLU A 332 2.50 21.84 -23.21
C GLU A 332 1.56 20.75 -22.67
N ILE A 333 1.41 19.66 -23.42
CA ILE A 333 0.57 18.52 -23.02
C ILE A 333 1.10 17.88 -21.75
N TYR A 334 2.41 17.61 -21.68
CA TYR A 334 3.03 17.06 -20.49
C TYR A 334 2.72 17.87 -19.24
N TYR A 335 3.00 19.18 -19.25
CA TYR A 335 2.77 20.00 -18.06
C TYR A 335 1.29 20.16 -17.72
N LYS A 336 0.39 20.16 -18.70
CA LYS A 336 -1.06 20.16 -18.47
C LYS A 336 -1.50 18.89 -17.75
N LYS A 337 -1.02 17.70 -18.17
CA LYS A 337 -1.30 16.43 -17.49
C LYS A 337 -0.76 16.41 -16.06
N ILE A 338 0.46 16.92 -15.84
CA ILE A 338 1.05 16.99 -14.49
C ILE A 338 0.27 17.95 -13.58
N GLU A 339 -0.20 19.08 -14.08
CA GLU A 339 -1.04 19.99 -13.29
C GLU A 339 -2.38 19.36 -12.90
N ASN A 340 -3.02 18.62 -13.81
CA ASN A 340 -4.24 17.89 -13.51
C ASN A 340 -3.98 16.74 -12.53
N THR A 341 -2.85 16.05 -12.65
CA THR A 341 -2.38 15.05 -11.68
C THR A 341 -2.27 15.66 -10.29
N LYS A 342 -1.68 16.82 -10.15
CA LYS A 342 -1.52 17.53 -8.88
C LYS A 342 -2.86 17.80 -8.21
N LYS A 343 -3.87 18.26 -8.96
CA LYS A 343 -5.23 18.49 -8.43
C LYS A 343 -5.84 17.23 -7.83
N VAL A 344 -5.64 16.07 -8.48
CA VAL A 344 -6.09 14.78 -7.95
C VAL A 344 -5.35 14.43 -6.66
N LEU A 345 -4.04 14.68 -6.61
CA LEU A 345 -3.21 14.33 -5.46
C LEU A 345 -3.43 15.22 -4.24
N GLU A 346 -3.98 16.43 -4.38
CA GLU A 346 -4.22 17.33 -3.25
C GLU A 346 -5.11 16.72 -2.17
N ILE A 347 -6.10 15.90 -2.55
CA ILE A 347 -6.95 15.21 -1.58
C ILE A 347 -6.21 14.13 -0.77
N TYR A 348 -5.06 13.67 -1.28
CA TYR A 348 -4.17 12.68 -0.65
C TYR A 348 -2.96 13.33 0.05
N ASP A 349 -2.87 14.67 0.08
CA ASP A 349 -1.82 15.35 0.84
C ASP A 349 -1.97 15.08 2.33
N ILE A 350 -0.85 14.87 3.01
CA ILE A 350 -0.80 14.67 4.47
C ILE A 350 -1.55 15.75 5.24
N LYS A 351 -1.52 17.00 4.75
CA LYS A 351 -2.23 18.13 5.37
C LYS A 351 -3.74 17.95 5.40
N ASN A 352 -4.29 17.19 4.44
CA ASN A 352 -5.72 16.94 4.30
C ASN A 352 -6.15 15.60 4.90
N VAL A 353 -5.24 14.62 4.98
CA VAL A 353 -5.55 13.26 5.44
C VAL A 353 -5.25 13.07 6.93
N PHE A 354 -4.09 13.53 7.41
CA PHE A 354 -3.68 13.32 8.78
C PHE A 354 -4.66 13.92 9.83
N PRO A 355 -5.23 15.13 9.64
CA PRO A 355 -6.25 15.65 10.54
C PRO A 355 -7.46 14.72 10.71
N LYS A 356 -7.90 14.03 9.66
CA LYS A 356 -9.03 13.08 9.73
C LYS A 356 -8.73 11.90 10.66
N ILE A 357 -7.49 11.42 10.70
CA ILE A 357 -7.07 10.38 11.65
C ILE A 357 -7.12 10.91 13.07
N LEU A 358 -6.66 12.16 13.29
CA LEU A 358 -6.71 12.79 14.62
C LEU A 358 -8.15 13.03 15.10
N GLU A 359 -9.08 13.30 14.20
CA GLU A 359 -10.52 13.38 14.52
C GLU A 359 -11.05 12.03 15.00
N VAL A 360 -10.76 10.94 14.28
CA VAL A 360 -11.12 9.59 14.71
C VAL A 360 -10.50 9.26 16.07
N TYR A 361 -9.32 9.75 16.37
CA TYR A 361 -8.68 9.56 17.67
C TYR A 361 -9.39 10.30 18.82
N LYS A 362 -10.07 11.40 18.53
CA LYS A 362 -10.82 12.20 19.52
C LYS A 362 -12.25 11.69 19.77
N LEU A 363 -12.88 11.06 18.73
CA LEU A 363 -14.22 10.47 18.84
C LEU A 363 -14.26 9.30 19.84
#